data_e0ef43d23c0c915f54453a3eb06fd607
#
_entry.id   e0ef43d23c0c915f54453a3eb06fd607
#
_cell.length_a   1.000
_cell.length_b   1.000
_cell.length_c   1.000
_cell.angle_alpha   90.00
_cell.angle_beta   90.00
_cell.angle_gamma   90.00
#
_symmetry.space_group_name_H-M   'P 1'
#
loop_
_entity.id
_entity.type
_entity.pdbx_description
1 polymer ?
#
loop_
_entity_poly.entity_id
_entity_poly.type
_entity_poly.pdbx_seq_one_letter_code
_entity_poly.pdbx_strand_id
1 'polypeptide(L)'
;MFVIRSEEPWPEGELDYAHYQALHRHLFQDVYAWAGEARTVRIGKGGNWFCYPEYINQEMVRIFAELASQNYLSGLALEVFSVKAAHVLAEINAVHPFREGNGRTQLSFLTILAENSGLPFNPDVLERNRVISAMIDSFSGNEAPLAQLIFDIVNANTS
;
A
#
# COMPACT_ATOMS: atom_id res chain seq x y z
N MET A 1 22.85 1.08 -12.22
CA MET A 1 21.95 0.02 -11.72
C MET A 1 20.93 0.61 -10.78
N PHE A 2 19.71 0.18 -10.96
CA PHE A 2 18.56 0.64 -10.15
C PHE A 2 18.61 -0.05 -8.78
N VAL A 3 18.74 0.72 -7.72
CA VAL A 3 18.76 0.19 -6.36
C VAL A 3 17.54 0.75 -5.59
N ILE A 4 16.74 -0.15 -5.06
CA ILE A 4 15.61 0.21 -4.20
C ILE A 4 16.06 0.00 -2.76
N ARG A 5 15.81 1.00 -1.90
CA ARG A 5 16.26 1.01 -0.52
C ARG A 5 15.34 0.22 0.42
N SER A 6 14.79 -0.91 -0.05
CA SER A 6 13.85 -1.71 0.73
C SER A 6 14.48 -2.45 1.91
N GLU A 7 15.80 -2.63 1.90
CA GLU A 7 16.52 -3.32 2.97
C GLU A 7 17.05 -2.35 4.05
N GLU A 8 17.00 -1.05 3.80
CA GLU A 8 17.36 -0.06 4.81
C GLU A 8 16.21 0.12 5.79
N PRO A 9 16.50 0.60 7.02
CA PRO A 9 15.43 0.89 7.97
C PRO A 9 14.40 1.85 7.37
N TRP A 10 13.12 1.54 7.59
CA TRP A 10 12.03 2.38 7.09
C TRP A 10 12.03 3.76 7.78
N PRO A 11 11.65 4.83 7.07
CA PRO A 11 11.47 6.11 7.71
C PRO A 11 10.37 6.01 8.78
N GLU A 12 10.60 6.65 9.91
CA GLU A 12 9.60 6.71 10.96
C GLU A 12 8.48 7.67 10.60
N GLY A 13 7.28 7.43 11.11
CA GLY A 13 6.12 8.26 10.86
C GLY A 13 4.92 7.80 11.65
N GLU A 14 3.80 8.48 11.42
CA GLU A 14 2.57 8.30 12.18
C GLU A 14 1.51 7.49 11.43
N LEU A 15 1.91 6.74 10.41
CA LEU A 15 1.01 5.96 9.54
C LEU A 15 -0.04 6.86 8.87
N ASP A 16 0.37 8.04 8.45
CA ASP A 16 -0.47 9.01 7.74
C ASP A 16 0.01 9.17 6.30
N TYR A 17 -0.62 10.07 5.55
CA TYR A 17 -0.24 10.32 4.16
C TYR A 17 1.21 10.80 4.04
N ALA A 18 1.65 11.68 4.96
CA ALA A 18 3.05 12.14 4.97
C ALA A 18 4.03 10.98 5.14
N HIS A 19 3.70 10.02 6.00
CA HIS A 19 4.51 8.81 6.18
C HIS A 19 4.53 7.98 4.89
N TYR A 20 3.38 7.83 4.23
CA TYR A 20 3.28 7.12 2.96
C TYR A 20 4.15 7.77 1.88
N GLN A 21 4.13 9.10 1.78
CA GLN A 21 5.00 9.84 0.87
C GLN A 21 6.48 9.63 1.20
N ALA A 22 6.82 9.62 2.49
CA ALA A 22 8.18 9.37 2.95
C ALA A 22 8.66 7.97 2.57
N LEU A 23 7.78 6.96 2.58
CA LEU A 23 8.10 5.61 2.11
C LEU A 23 8.46 5.60 0.62
N HIS A 24 7.66 6.27 -0.19
CA HIS A 24 7.94 6.37 -1.63
C HIS A 24 9.28 7.08 -1.86
N ARG A 25 9.51 8.18 -1.15
CA ARG A 25 10.77 8.91 -1.24
C ARG A 25 11.96 8.03 -0.84
N HIS A 26 11.81 7.29 0.25
CA HIS A 26 12.86 6.37 0.72
C HIS A 26 13.22 5.33 -0.35
N LEU A 27 12.22 4.73 -0.97
CA LEU A 27 12.44 3.68 -1.98
C LEU A 27 13.05 4.21 -3.27
N PHE A 28 12.68 5.42 -3.69
CA PHE A 28 12.95 5.88 -5.06
C PHE A 28 13.81 7.14 -5.15
N GLN A 29 14.33 7.66 -4.05
CA GLN A 29 15.09 8.93 -4.04
C GLN A 29 16.31 8.93 -4.96
N ASP A 30 16.90 7.77 -5.21
CA ASP A 30 18.07 7.64 -6.06
C ASP A 30 17.72 7.51 -7.55
N VAL A 31 16.44 7.36 -7.86
CA VAL A 31 15.97 7.06 -9.22
C VAL A 31 15.14 8.20 -9.79
N TYR A 32 14.26 8.79 -8.97
CA TYR A 32 13.33 9.81 -9.42
C TYR A 32 13.51 11.09 -8.61
N ALA A 33 13.67 12.21 -9.34
CA ALA A 33 13.74 13.53 -8.70
C ALA A 33 12.44 13.86 -7.96
N TRP A 34 11.32 13.31 -8.42
CA TRP A 34 9.98 13.54 -7.84
C TRP A 34 9.60 12.51 -6.78
N ALA A 35 10.57 11.71 -6.27
CA ALA A 35 10.27 10.72 -5.24
C ALA A 35 9.55 11.36 -4.04
N GLY A 36 8.44 10.76 -3.62
CA GLY A 36 7.62 11.25 -2.53
C GLY A 36 6.60 12.30 -2.93
N GLU A 37 6.61 12.78 -4.18
CA GLU A 37 5.68 13.79 -4.67
C GLU A 37 4.51 13.15 -5.43
N ALA A 38 3.29 13.60 -5.13
CA ALA A 38 2.11 13.18 -5.87
C ALA A 38 2.23 13.61 -7.34
N ARG A 39 1.72 12.76 -8.22
CA ARG A 39 1.73 13.06 -9.66
C ARG A 39 0.84 14.25 -10.01
N THR A 40 1.21 14.94 -11.07
CA THR A 40 0.46 16.09 -11.60
C THR A 40 -0.25 15.76 -12.91
N VAL A 41 -0.10 14.52 -13.39
CA VAL A 41 -0.70 14.06 -14.65
C VAL A 41 -1.71 12.97 -14.38
N ARG A 42 -2.74 12.90 -15.24
CA ARG A 42 -3.70 11.81 -15.18
C ARG A 42 -3.07 10.55 -15.76
N ILE A 43 -3.24 9.42 -15.09
CA ILE A 43 -2.73 8.14 -15.57
C ILE A 43 -3.83 7.08 -15.55
N GLY A 44 -3.68 6.08 -16.39
CA GLY A 44 -4.61 4.95 -16.46
C GLY A 44 -3.87 3.69 -16.82
N LYS A 45 -4.55 2.54 -16.65
CA LYS A 45 -4.01 1.24 -16.96
C LYS A 45 -5.14 0.31 -17.38
N GLY A 46 -4.93 -0.41 -18.50
CA GLY A 46 -5.92 -1.39 -18.98
C GLY A 46 -7.29 -0.79 -19.28
N GLY A 47 -7.34 0.44 -19.79
CA GLY A 47 -8.61 1.12 -20.09
C GLY A 47 -9.28 1.79 -18.89
N ASN A 48 -8.69 1.68 -17.71
CA ASN A 48 -9.21 2.28 -16.49
C ASN A 48 -8.38 3.50 -16.10
N TRP A 49 -9.05 4.53 -15.59
CA TRP A 49 -8.39 5.74 -15.10
C TRP A 49 -8.30 5.73 -13.59
N PHE A 50 -7.15 6.13 -13.07
CA PHE A 50 -6.97 6.38 -11.64
C PHE A 50 -7.51 7.78 -11.29
N CYS A 51 -7.41 8.15 -10.02
CA CYS A 51 -7.89 9.43 -9.51
C CYS A 51 -7.33 10.61 -10.30
N TYR A 52 -8.13 11.66 -10.50
CA TYR A 52 -7.65 12.92 -11.08
C TYR A 52 -6.58 13.53 -10.17
N PRO A 53 -5.48 14.10 -10.74
CA PRO A 53 -4.40 14.65 -9.94
C PRO A 53 -4.83 15.66 -8.89
N GLU A 54 -5.78 16.51 -9.21
CA GLU A 54 -6.27 17.55 -8.31
C GLU A 54 -6.99 17.03 -7.06
N TYR A 55 -7.39 15.75 -7.06
CA TYR A 55 -8.08 15.13 -5.92
C TYR A 55 -7.20 14.18 -5.11
N ILE A 56 -5.96 13.94 -5.56
CA ILE A 56 -5.07 12.94 -4.91
C ILE A 56 -4.87 13.27 -3.43
N ASN A 57 -4.45 14.48 -3.11
CA ASN A 57 -4.17 14.84 -1.72
C ASN A 57 -5.41 14.71 -0.84
N GLN A 58 -6.55 15.19 -1.32
CA GLN A 58 -7.81 15.09 -0.59
C GLN A 58 -8.18 13.64 -0.31
N GLU A 59 -8.08 12.78 -1.32
CA GLU A 59 -8.45 11.36 -1.17
C GLU A 59 -7.46 10.60 -0.30
N MET A 60 -6.17 10.87 -0.43
CA MET A 60 -5.18 10.21 0.43
C MET A 60 -5.35 10.63 1.88
N VAL A 61 -5.60 11.92 2.15
CA VAL A 61 -5.85 12.38 3.51
C VAL A 61 -7.10 11.70 4.09
N ARG A 62 -8.15 11.55 3.30
CA ARG A 62 -9.38 10.86 3.72
C ARG A 62 -9.11 9.40 4.08
N ILE A 63 -8.38 8.68 3.23
CA ILE A 63 -8.06 7.26 3.45
C ILE A 63 -7.29 7.09 4.77
N PHE A 64 -6.27 7.91 4.98
CA PHE A 64 -5.44 7.80 6.19
C PHE A 64 -6.16 8.29 7.45
N ALA A 65 -7.06 9.26 7.33
CA ALA A 65 -7.90 9.67 8.46
C ALA A 65 -8.84 8.54 8.89
N GLU A 66 -9.41 7.82 7.93
CA GLU A 66 -10.25 6.66 8.20
C GLU A 66 -9.45 5.54 8.86
N LEU A 67 -8.23 5.29 8.40
CA LEU A 67 -7.32 4.33 9.02
C LEU A 67 -7.03 4.70 10.48
N ALA A 68 -6.75 5.97 10.74
CA ALA A 68 -6.51 6.46 12.11
C ALA A 68 -7.74 6.26 13.00
N SER A 69 -8.95 6.49 12.47
CA SER A 69 -10.20 6.28 13.21
C SER A 69 -10.42 4.82 13.60
N GLN A 70 -9.76 3.89 12.91
CA GLN A 70 -9.80 2.46 13.22
C GLN A 70 -8.60 2.00 14.03
N ASN A 71 -7.91 2.93 14.68
CA ASN A 71 -6.71 2.67 15.50
C ASN A 71 -5.63 1.92 14.71
N TYR A 72 -5.47 2.26 13.42
CA TYR A 72 -4.48 1.68 12.53
C TYR A 72 -4.56 0.15 12.46
N LEU A 73 -5.77 -0.37 12.61
CA LEU A 73 -6.10 -1.81 12.58
C LEU A 73 -5.41 -2.64 13.68
N SER A 74 -4.95 -1.99 14.76
CA SER A 74 -4.31 -2.66 15.88
C SER A 74 -5.31 -3.47 16.69
N GLY A 75 -4.87 -4.62 17.21
CA GLY A 75 -5.68 -5.44 18.13
C GLY A 75 -6.77 -6.27 17.45
N LEU A 76 -6.81 -6.32 16.14
CA LEU A 76 -7.81 -7.09 15.40
C LEU A 76 -7.35 -8.54 15.21
N ALA A 77 -8.32 -9.46 15.15
CA ALA A 77 -8.06 -10.83 14.71
C ALA A 77 -7.53 -10.80 13.27
N LEU A 78 -6.72 -11.79 12.91
CA LEU A 78 -6.09 -11.85 11.60
C LEU A 78 -7.11 -11.76 10.45
N GLU A 79 -8.24 -12.44 10.57
CA GLU A 79 -9.28 -12.45 9.55
C GLU A 79 -9.85 -11.05 9.32
N VAL A 80 -10.07 -10.30 10.39
CA VAL A 80 -10.59 -8.94 10.32
C VAL A 80 -9.52 -7.98 9.80
N PHE A 81 -8.30 -8.11 10.31
CA PHE A 81 -7.16 -7.32 9.82
C PHE A 81 -7.00 -7.46 8.31
N SER A 82 -7.04 -8.70 7.82
CA SER A 82 -6.83 -8.99 6.39
C SER A 82 -7.86 -8.30 5.50
N VAL A 83 -9.14 -8.33 5.89
CA VAL A 83 -10.21 -7.67 5.14
C VAL A 83 -10.06 -6.15 5.16
N LYS A 84 -9.78 -5.59 6.32
CA LYS A 84 -9.65 -4.13 6.46
C LYS A 84 -8.39 -3.58 5.80
N ALA A 85 -7.28 -4.30 5.91
CA ALA A 85 -6.04 -3.91 5.23
C ALA A 85 -6.20 -3.99 3.72
N ALA A 86 -6.86 -5.02 3.21
CA ALA A 86 -7.17 -5.14 1.80
C ALA A 86 -7.99 -3.95 1.30
N HIS A 87 -8.96 -3.51 2.07
CA HIS A 87 -9.79 -2.35 1.72
C HIS A 87 -8.95 -1.07 1.63
N VAL A 88 -8.07 -0.83 2.61
CA VAL A 88 -7.17 0.33 2.61
C VAL A 88 -6.28 0.31 1.36
N LEU A 89 -5.67 -0.84 1.06
CA LEU A 89 -4.83 -0.97 -0.13
C LEU A 89 -5.63 -0.78 -1.42
N ALA A 90 -6.85 -1.30 -1.48
CA ALA A 90 -7.71 -1.14 -2.65
C ALA A 90 -8.03 0.33 -2.91
N GLU A 91 -8.31 1.11 -1.86
CA GLU A 91 -8.56 2.53 -1.99
C GLU A 91 -7.31 3.31 -2.44
N ILE A 92 -6.16 3.00 -1.86
CA ILE A 92 -4.88 3.61 -2.25
C ILE A 92 -4.56 3.26 -3.71
N ASN A 93 -4.81 2.01 -4.10
CA ASN A 93 -4.58 1.56 -5.47
C ASN A 93 -5.46 2.31 -6.47
N ALA A 94 -6.71 2.58 -6.11
CA ALA A 94 -7.62 3.35 -6.95
C ALA A 94 -7.18 4.80 -7.12
N VAL A 95 -6.59 5.38 -6.09
CA VAL A 95 -6.01 6.74 -6.16
C VAL A 95 -4.75 6.73 -7.00
N HIS A 96 -3.85 5.78 -6.76
CA HIS A 96 -2.58 5.65 -7.48
C HIS A 96 -1.80 6.96 -7.46
N PRO A 97 -1.34 7.41 -6.29
CA PRO A 97 -0.88 8.81 -6.11
C PRO A 97 0.42 9.17 -6.82
N PHE A 98 1.26 8.19 -7.16
CA PHE A 98 2.57 8.45 -7.75
C PHE A 98 2.60 8.08 -9.23
N ARG A 99 3.57 8.64 -9.96
CA ARG A 99 3.75 8.33 -11.38
C ARG A 99 4.22 6.89 -11.57
N GLU A 100 5.11 6.42 -10.71
CA GLU A 100 5.66 5.06 -10.72
C GLU A 100 5.88 4.62 -9.27
N GLY A 101 6.02 3.33 -9.05
CA GLY A 101 6.38 2.79 -7.74
C GLY A 101 5.21 2.62 -6.78
N ASN A 102 3.97 2.74 -7.26
CA ASN A 102 2.79 2.62 -6.41
C ASN A 102 2.68 1.25 -5.75
N GLY A 103 2.83 0.17 -6.52
CA GLY A 103 2.71 -1.19 -5.98
C GLY A 103 3.73 -1.50 -4.90
N ARG A 104 4.98 -1.12 -5.11
CA ARG A 104 6.04 -1.36 -4.14
C ARG A 104 5.82 -0.57 -2.87
N THR A 105 5.38 0.68 -2.98
CA THR A 105 5.07 1.52 -1.82
C THR A 105 3.88 0.95 -1.04
N GLN A 106 2.86 0.43 -1.73
CA GLN A 106 1.71 -0.21 -1.10
C GLN A 106 2.14 -1.43 -0.27
N LEU A 107 2.99 -2.30 -0.82
CA LEU A 107 3.47 -3.48 -0.09
C LEU A 107 4.35 -3.11 1.09
N SER A 108 5.19 -2.10 0.95
CA SER A 108 6.02 -1.60 2.05
C SER A 108 5.15 -1.03 3.18
N PHE A 109 4.12 -0.27 2.82
CA PHE A 109 3.19 0.26 3.81
C PHE A 109 2.42 -0.87 4.52
N LEU A 110 1.97 -1.86 3.77
CA LEU A 110 1.29 -3.03 4.36
C LEU A 110 2.18 -3.74 5.37
N THR A 111 3.48 -3.91 5.05
CA THR A 111 4.44 -4.53 5.96
C THR A 111 4.52 -3.75 7.27
N ILE A 112 4.64 -2.42 7.19
CA ILE A 112 4.72 -1.56 8.37
C ILE A 112 3.42 -1.61 9.18
N LEU A 113 2.28 -1.57 8.50
CA LEU A 113 0.98 -1.64 9.15
C LEU A 113 0.79 -2.96 9.91
N ALA A 114 1.19 -4.07 9.29
CA ALA A 114 1.12 -5.40 9.91
C ALA A 114 2.06 -5.47 11.12
N GLU A 115 3.29 -4.98 11.00
CA GLU A 115 4.25 -4.94 12.12
C GLU A 115 3.71 -4.12 13.28
N ASN A 116 3.07 -2.99 13.01
CA ASN A 116 2.45 -2.15 14.03
C ASN A 116 1.35 -2.91 14.79
N SER A 117 0.73 -3.89 14.15
CA SER A 117 -0.31 -4.73 14.74
C SER A 117 0.24 -6.03 15.34
N GLY A 118 1.56 -6.21 15.34
CA GLY A 118 2.20 -7.42 15.86
C GLY A 118 2.06 -8.63 14.96
N LEU A 119 1.75 -8.44 13.68
CA LEU A 119 1.55 -9.52 12.72
C LEU A 119 2.77 -9.63 11.81
N PRO A 120 3.39 -10.82 11.69
CA PRO A 120 4.55 -10.99 10.81
C PRO A 120 4.13 -11.00 9.35
N PHE A 121 4.66 -10.07 8.57
CA PHE A 121 4.37 -9.98 7.14
C PHE A 121 5.69 -9.88 6.39
N ASN A 122 5.96 -10.84 5.51
CA ASN A 122 7.16 -10.84 4.69
C ASN A 122 6.77 -10.81 3.20
N PRO A 123 6.93 -9.64 2.54
CA PRO A 123 6.55 -9.54 1.13
C PRO A 123 7.42 -10.39 0.19
N ASP A 124 8.59 -10.85 0.63
CA ASP A 124 9.49 -11.66 -0.19
C ASP A 124 8.91 -13.04 -0.51
N VAL A 125 7.94 -13.53 0.28
CA VAL A 125 7.29 -14.80 0.00
C VAL A 125 6.07 -14.66 -0.93
N LEU A 126 5.77 -13.45 -1.39
CA LEU A 126 4.65 -13.19 -2.28
C LEU A 126 4.95 -13.68 -3.70
N GLU A 127 3.98 -14.40 -4.28
CA GLU A 127 4.03 -14.78 -5.69
C GLU A 127 3.53 -13.57 -6.50
N ARG A 128 4.39 -13.04 -7.38
CA ARG A 128 4.15 -11.79 -8.10
C ARG A 128 2.84 -11.77 -8.88
N ASN A 129 2.54 -12.85 -9.61
CA ASN A 129 1.32 -12.90 -10.43
C ASN A 129 0.07 -12.89 -9.56
N ARG A 130 0.13 -13.51 -8.39
CA ARG A 130 -0.98 -13.50 -7.44
C ARG A 130 -1.24 -12.08 -6.91
N VAL A 131 -0.17 -11.35 -6.59
CA VAL A 131 -0.28 -9.94 -6.13
C VAL A 131 -0.93 -9.09 -7.22
N ILE A 132 -0.42 -9.17 -8.45
CA ILE A 132 -0.93 -8.38 -9.57
C ILE A 132 -2.41 -8.70 -9.80
N SER A 133 -2.76 -9.99 -9.84
CA SER A 133 -4.15 -10.42 -10.05
C SER A 133 -5.08 -9.90 -8.95
N ALA A 134 -4.66 -10.01 -7.69
CA ALA A 134 -5.45 -9.53 -6.55
C ALA A 134 -5.65 -8.02 -6.59
N MET A 135 -4.63 -7.26 -6.99
CA MET A 135 -4.73 -5.80 -7.11
C MET A 135 -5.68 -5.41 -8.25
N ILE A 136 -5.64 -6.11 -9.38
CA ILE A 136 -6.57 -5.88 -10.48
C ILE A 136 -8.01 -6.15 -10.04
N ASP A 137 -8.24 -7.26 -9.35
CA ASP A 137 -9.58 -7.59 -8.83
C ASP A 137 -10.07 -6.53 -7.85
N SER A 138 -9.20 -6.04 -6.98
CA SER A 138 -9.55 -5.00 -6.00
C SER A 138 -9.96 -3.69 -6.69
N PHE A 139 -9.30 -3.34 -7.78
CA PHE A 139 -9.63 -2.14 -8.55
C PHE A 139 -11.04 -2.24 -9.15
N SER A 140 -11.46 -3.45 -9.50
CA SER A 140 -12.82 -3.72 -10.03
C SER A 140 -13.87 -3.85 -8.94
N GLY A 141 -13.50 -3.69 -7.66
CA GLY A 141 -14.40 -3.76 -6.51
C GLY A 141 -14.40 -5.10 -5.78
N ASN A 142 -13.66 -6.10 -6.26
CA ASN A 142 -13.55 -7.40 -5.60
C ASN A 142 -12.27 -7.46 -4.78
N GLU A 143 -12.39 -7.21 -3.48
CA GLU A 143 -11.25 -7.17 -2.54
C GLU A 143 -10.96 -8.52 -1.90
N ALA A 144 -11.78 -9.53 -2.11
CA ALA A 144 -11.63 -10.83 -1.47
C ALA A 144 -10.31 -11.53 -1.79
N PRO A 145 -9.83 -11.56 -3.04
CA PRO A 145 -8.53 -12.17 -3.34
C PRO A 145 -7.37 -11.47 -2.62
N LEU A 146 -7.41 -10.14 -2.49
CA LEU A 146 -6.38 -9.38 -1.80
C LEU A 146 -6.41 -9.67 -0.31
N ALA A 147 -7.59 -9.75 0.30
CA ALA A 147 -7.74 -10.11 1.71
C ALA A 147 -7.21 -11.52 1.97
N GLN A 148 -7.51 -12.48 1.08
CA GLN A 148 -7.02 -13.85 1.22
C GLN A 148 -5.50 -13.92 1.09
N LEU A 149 -4.93 -13.14 0.17
CA LEU A 149 -3.48 -13.04 0.01
C LEU A 149 -2.81 -12.58 1.31
N ILE A 150 -3.32 -11.51 1.92
CA ILE A 150 -2.80 -10.96 3.17
C ILE A 150 -2.91 -12.01 4.29
N PHE A 151 -4.07 -12.65 4.42
CA PHE A 151 -4.30 -13.69 5.41
C PHE A 151 -3.28 -14.82 5.26
N ASP A 152 -3.11 -15.31 4.04
CA ASP A 152 -2.23 -16.46 3.77
C ASP A 152 -0.77 -16.15 4.12
N ILE A 153 -0.30 -14.94 3.79
CA ILE A 153 1.08 -14.55 4.06
C ILE A 153 1.34 -14.44 5.56
N VAL A 154 0.46 -13.79 6.30
CA VAL A 154 0.62 -13.66 7.76
C VAL A 154 0.49 -15.02 8.42
N ASN A 155 -0.49 -15.81 8.02
CA ASN A 155 -0.73 -17.14 8.59
C ASN A 155 0.46 -18.08 8.36
N ALA A 156 1.07 -18.04 7.19
CA ALA A 156 2.26 -18.84 6.87
C ALA A 156 3.46 -18.46 7.75
N ASN A 157 3.57 -17.17 8.11
CA ASN A 157 4.69 -16.67 8.91
C ASN A 157 4.49 -16.85 10.42
N THR A 158 3.29 -17.23 10.88
CA THR A 158 3.00 -17.46 12.30
C THR A 158 3.08 -18.92 12.71
N SER A 159 3.20 -19.83 11.77
CA SER A 159 3.27 -21.28 12.04
C SER A 159 4.68 -21.79 12.27
#